data_cc5d916d759ee1bffed337c65a464974
#
_entry.id   cc5d916d759ee1bffed337c65a464974
#
_cell.length_a   1.000
_cell.length_b   1.000
_cell.length_c   1.000
_cell.angle_alpha   90.00
_cell.angle_beta   90.00
_cell.angle_gamma   90.00
#
_symmetry.space_group_name_H-M   'P 1'
#
loop_
_entity.id
_entity.type
_entity.pdbx_description
1 polymer ?
#
loop_
_entity_poly.entity_id
_entity_poly.type
_entity_poly.pdbx_seq_one_letter_code
_entity_poly.pdbx_strand_id
1 'polypeptide(L)'
;MVQISKIKKIMKQEFFNLYINTNGQKLYEFTEQTIEWIKKKKFKNGILNISIQHTSASLIVQENADHDVQVDLLNFFNKLAPMNNKLYVHTTEGKDDMPAHIKSALTNNQISLSIKDSELLLGTWQGLYLFEHRLAPQNRIVIHHFIGG
;
A
#
# COMPACT_ATOMS: atom_id res chain seq x y z
N MET A 1 0.52 3.26 -52.88
CA MET A 1 1.31 2.80 -51.69
C MET A 1 0.78 3.54 -50.47
N VAL A 2 0.04 2.87 -49.61
CA VAL A 2 -0.47 3.47 -48.37
C VAL A 2 0.67 3.42 -47.36
N GLN A 3 1.19 4.58 -46.97
CA GLN A 3 2.19 4.70 -45.94
C GLN A 3 1.50 4.53 -44.59
N ILE A 4 1.58 3.34 -44.03
CA ILE A 4 1.14 3.09 -42.66
C ILE A 4 2.18 3.73 -41.73
N SER A 5 1.87 4.94 -41.24
CA SER A 5 2.65 5.54 -40.16
C SER A 5 2.56 4.66 -38.94
N LYS A 6 3.64 3.98 -38.60
CA LYS A 6 3.78 3.29 -37.30
C LYS A 6 3.68 4.36 -36.21
N ILE A 7 2.52 4.49 -35.58
CA ILE A 7 2.38 5.28 -34.37
C ILE A 7 3.27 4.60 -33.32
N LYS A 8 4.41 5.21 -33.04
CA LYS A 8 5.31 4.78 -31.97
C LYS A 8 4.57 4.99 -30.67
N LYS A 9 4.03 3.92 -30.09
CA LYS A 9 3.39 3.98 -28.75
C LYS A 9 4.50 4.31 -27.75
N ILE A 10 4.51 5.54 -27.22
CA ILE A 10 5.51 5.97 -26.26
C ILE A 10 5.11 5.39 -24.90
N MET A 11 5.96 4.54 -24.36
CA MET A 11 5.85 4.04 -22.98
C MET A 11 6.25 5.15 -22.03
N LYS A 12 5.41 5.43 -21.03
CA LYS A 12 5.69 6.38 -19.95
C LYS A 12 6.08 5.64 -18.69
N GLN A 13 6.95 6.25 -17.91
CA GLN A 13 7.29 5.79 -16.58
C GLN A 13 7.29 7.00 -15.64
N GLU A 14 6.57 6.89 -14.54
CA GLU A 14 6.43 7.96 -13.54
C GLU A 14 6.50 7.40 -12.13
N PHE A 15 7.09 8.18 -11.23
CA PHE A 15 7.17 7.87 -9.80
C PHE A 15 6.45 8.94 -8.99
N PHE A 16 5.84 8.52 -7.89
CA PHE A 16 5.22 9.41 -6.92
C PHE A 16 5.43 8.87 -5.51
N ASN A 17 5.98 9.69 -4.64
CA ASN A 17 6.14 9.38 -3.23
C ASN A 17 5.01 10.02 -2.43
N LEU A 18 4.17 9.19 -1.83
CA LEU A 18 3.14 9.62 -0.91
C LEU A 18 3.64 9.49 0.52
N TYR A 19 3.64 10.59 1.26
CA TYR A 19 4.05 10.63 2.66
C TYR A 19 2.83 10.46 3.56
N ILE A 20 2.88 9.45 4.44
CA ILE A 20 1.83 9.17 5.41
C ILE A 20 2.42 9.23 6.81
N ASN A 21 1.98 10.20 7.60
CA ASN A 21 2.30 10.28 9.02
C ASN A 21 1.30 9.44 9.80
N THR A 22 1.79 8.40 10.46
CA THR A 22 0.96 7.50 11.25
C THR A 22 1.00 7.86 12.73
N ASN A 23 -0.04 7.50 13.44
CA ASN A 23 -0.15 7.65 14.88
C ASN A 23 -0.81 6.39 15.45
N GLY A 24 0.00 5.36 15.65
CA GLY A 24 -0.42 4.08 16.19
C GLY A 24 -0.87 3.06 15.14
N GLN A 25 -1.15 1.86 15.62
CA GLN A 25 -1.62 0.73 14.81
C GLN A 25 -2.98 1.03 14.19
N LYS A 26 -3.02 1.06 12.86
CA LYS A 26 -4.23 1.36 12.12
C LYS A 26 -4.04 1.02 10.64
N LEU A 27 -5.15 0.89 9.92
CA LEU A 27 -5.16 0.94 8.47
C LEU A 27 -5.36 2.39 8.03
N TYR A 28 -4.39 2.92 7.30
CA TYR A 28 -4.42 4.29 6.76
C TYR A 28 -4.74 4.23 5.28
N GLU A 29 -5.95 4.63 4.90
CA GLU A 29 -6.39 4.59 3.51
C GLU A 29 -5.72 5.67 2.67
N PHE A 30 -5.26 5.32 1.47
CA PHE A 30 -4.66 6.26 0.52
C PHE A 30 -5.20 6.09 -0.92
N THR A 31 -6.38 5.53 -1.05
CA THR A 31 -7.04 5.28 -2.35
C THR A 31 -7.25 6.57 -3.13
N GLU A 32 -7.79 7.60 -2.50
CA GLU A 32 -8.11 8.87 -3.17
C GLU A 32 -6.85 9.56 -3.69
N GLN A 33 -5.80 9.64 -2.89
CA GLN A 33 -4.52 10.27 -3.29
C GLN A 33 -3.92 9.56 -4.51
N THR A 34 -4.06 8.24 -4.57
CA THR A 34 -3.61 7.44 -5.72
C THR A 34 -4.43 7.75 -6.96
N ILE A 35 -5.76 7.78 -6.84
CA ILE A 35 -6.67 8.10 -7.96
C ILE A 35 -6.45 9.54 -8.47
N GLU A 36 -6.28 10.49 -7.58
CA GLU A 36 -5.99 11.88 -7.93
C GLU A 36 -4.69 12.02 -8.72
N TRP A 37 -3.65 11.31 -8.30
CA TRP A 37 -2.37 11.30 -9.03
C TRP A 37 -2.52 10.71 -10.43
N ILE A 38 -3.25 9.60 -10.59
CA ILE A 38 -3.54 8.98 -11.89
C ILE A 38 -4.26 9.96 -12.82
N LYS A 39 -5.28 10.65 -12.31
CA LYS A 39 -6.05 11.65 -13.06
C LYS A 39 -5.19 12.85 -13.46
N LYS A 40 -4.41 13.39 -12.52
CA LYS A 40 -3.51 14.52 -12.76
C LYS A 40 -2.48 14.22 -13.85
N LYS A 41 -1.94 13.01 -13.86
CA LYS A 41 -0.95 12.54 -14.84
C LYS A 41 -1.57 12.08 -16.15
N LYS A 42 -2.90 11.93 -16.20
CA LYS A 42 -3.65 11.47 -17.38
C LYS A 42 -3.18 10.12 -17.92
N PHE A 43 -2.84 9.21 -16.99
CA PHE A 43 -2.52 7.83 -17.38
C PHE A 43 -3.75 7.13 -17.94
N LYS A 44 -3.57 6.36 -19.01
CA LYS A 44 -4.67 5.66 -19.68
C LYS A 44 -4.64 4.17 -19.41
N ASN A 45 -3.56 3.51 -19.78
CA ASN A 45 -3.44 2.06 -19.63
C ASN A 45 -2.04 1.70 -19.17
N GLY A 46 -1.95 0.84 -18.19
CA GLY A 46 -0.66 0.39 -17.69
C GLY A 46 -0.74 -0.34 -16.37
N ILE A 47 0.41 -0.49 -15.76
CA ILE A 47 0.57 -1.13 -14.46
C ILE A 47 1.04 -0.07 -13.46
N LEU A 48 0.39 -0.06 -12.31
CA LEU A 48 0.80 0.69 -11.14
C LEU A 48 1.34 -0.28 -10.11
N ASN A 49 2.63 -0.16 -9.81
CA ASN A 49 3.25 -0.85 -8.68
C ASN A 49 3.30 0.12 -7.50
N ILE A 50 2.85 -0.34 -6.34
CA ILE A 50 2.88 0.41 -5.09
C ILE A 50 3.72 -0.37 -4.11
N SER A 51 4.72 0.27 -3.52
CA SER A 51 5.66 -0.39 -2.61
C SER A 51 6.05 0.50 -1.44
N ILE A 52 6.58 -0.12 -0.39
CA ILE A 52 7.17 0.57 0.75
C ILE A 52 8.57 0.01 1.04
N GLN A 53 9.41 0.85 1.62
CA GLN A 53 10.77 0.49 2.05
C GLN A 53 10.84 0.42 3.57
N HIS A 54 9.87 -0.25 4.18
CA HIS A 54 9.74 -0.40 5.64
C HIS A 54 9.58 -1.86 6.02
N THR A 55 10.02 -2.21 7.22
CA THR A 55 9.93 -3.56 7.78
C THR A 55 8.96 -3.68 8.96
N SER A 56 8.32 -2.58 9.35
CA SER A 56 7.36 -2.51 10.45
C SER A 56 6.01 -1.89 10.09
N ALA A 57 5.75 -1.79 8.80
CA ALA A 57 4.47 -1.47 8.18
C ALA A 57 4.33 -2.28 6.91
N SER A 58 3.12 -2.36 6.36
CA SER A 58 2.83 -3.13 5.15
C SER A 58 1.72 -2.49 4.33
N LEU A 59 1.43 -3.09 3.18
CA LEU A 59 0.36 -2.66 2.29
C LEU A 59 -0.70 -3.76 2.21
N ILE A 60 -1.97 -3.38 2.21
CA ILE A 60 -3.07 -4.28 1.92
C ILE A 60 -4.12 -3.61 1.04
N VAL A 61 -4.82 -4.43 0.27
CA VAL A 61 -6.06 -4.08 -0.40
C VAL A 61 -7.17 -4.75 0.38
N GLN A 62 -8.11 -3.96 0.90
CA GLN A 62 -9.13 -4.47 1.80
C GLN A 62 -10.41 -3.65 1.70
N GLU A 63 -11.49 -4.17 2.26
CA GLU A 63 -12.79 -3.49 2.31
C GLU A 63 -12.69 -2.13 3.00
N ASN A 64 -13.34 -1.13 2.41
CA ASN A 64 -13.37 0.24 2.92
C ASN A 64 -14.79 0.74 3.31
N ALA A 65 -15.79 -0.11 3.24
CA ALA A 65 -17.17 0.28 3.54
C ALA A 65 -17.53 0.07 5.01
N ASP A 66 -17.16 -1.08 5.59
CA ASP A 66 -17.46 -1.42 6.97
C ASP A 66 -16.20 -1.34 7.84
N HIS A 67 -16.21 -0.39 8.78
CA HIS A 67 -15.10 -0.18 9.72
C HIS A 67 -14.83 -1.41 10.61
N ASP A 68 -15.82 -2.22 10.87
CA ASP A 68 -15.67 -3.42 11.71
C ASP A 68 -14.68 -4.43 11.11
N VAL A 69 -14.56 -4.49 9.79
CA VAL A 69 -13.53 -5.30 9.12
C VAL A 69 -12.12 -4.90 9.57
N GLN A 70 -11.85 -3.59 9.67
CA GLN A 70 -10.55 -3.09 10.14
C GLN A 70 -10.32 -3.43 11.61
N VAL A 71 -11.34 -3.33 12.45
CA VAL A 71 -11.27 -3.71 13.88
C VAL A 71 -10.92 -5.18 14.03
N ASP A 72 -11.60 -6.04 13.29
CA ASP A 72 -11.38 -7.48 13.34
C ASP A 72 -10.00 -7.88 12.81
N LEU A 73 -9.52 -7.24 11.76
CA LEU A 73 -8.17 -7.47 11.24
C LEU A 73 -7.10 -7.07 12.26
N LEU A 74 -7.22 -5.91 12.89
CA LEU A 74 -6.29 -5.47 13.94
C LEU A 74 -6.26 -6.45 15.10
N ASN A 75 -7.42 -6.88 15.57
CA ASN A 75 -7.55 -7.83 16.66
C ASN A 75 -6.94 -9.20 16.30
N PHE A 76 -7.20 -9.67 15.09
CA PHE A 76 -6.64 -10.94 14.60
C PHE A 76 -5.10 -10.91 14.59
N PHE A 77 -4.52 -9.88 13.98
CA PHE A 77 -3.07 -9.76 13.89
C PHE A 77 -2.41 -9.54 15.25
N ASN A 78 -3.06 -8.83 16.18
CA ASN A 78 -2.55 -8.65 17.52
C ASN A 78 -2.57 -9.97 18.34
N LYS A 79 -3.51 -10.85 18.08
CA LYS A 79 -3.52 -12.20 18.65
C LYS A 79 -2.47 -13.11 18.03
N LEU A 80 -2.28 -13.01 16.72
CA LEU A 80 -1.32 -13.83 15.98
C LEU A 80 0.13 -13.50 16.36
N ALA A 81 0.45 -12.22 16.50
CA ALA A 81 1.76 -11.72 16.90
C ALA A 81 1.63 -10.83 18.15
N PRO A 82 1.49 -11.43 19.35
CA PRO A 82 1.27 -10.66 20.57
C PRO A 82 2.51 -9.92 21.04
N MET A 83 2.31 -8.80 21.71
CA MET A 83 3.39 -7.97 22.29
C MET A 83 3.88 -8.56 23.62
N ASN A 84 4.52 -9.73 23.54
CA ASN A 84 5.06 -10.43 24.68
C ASN A 84 6.54 -10.74 24.45
N ASN A 85 7.43 -9.98 25.10
CA ASN A 85 8.88 -10.14 24.96
C ASN A 85 9.41 -11.52 25.30
N LYS A 86 8.67 -12.31 26.09
CA LYS A 86 9.05 -13.70 26.42
C LYS A 86 9.00 -14.64 25.21
N LEU A 87 8.29 -14.25 24.16
CA LEU A 87 8.15 -15.05 22.94
C LEU A 87 9.26 -14.79 21.92
N TYR A 88 10.03 -13.71 22.09
CA TYR A 88 10.94 -13.21 21.05
C TYR A 88 12.34 -13.01 21.57
N VAL A 89 13.32 -13.04 20.65
CA VAL A 89 14.73 -12.70 20.90
C VAL A 89 14.99 -11.22 20.65
N HIS A 90 14.36 -10.65 19.61
CA HIS A 90 14.45 -9.23 19.26
C HIS A 90 13.51 -8.39 20.12
N THR A 91 14.05 -7.77 21.17
CA THR A 91 13.25 -7.09 22.21
C THR A 91 13.73 -5.69 22.58
N THR A 92 14.82 -5.19 21.96
CA THR A 92 15.49 -3.95 22.38
C THR A 92 14.84 -2.67 21.81
N GLU A 93 13.97 -2.78 20.81
CA GLU A 93 13.35 -1.64 20.11
C GLU A 93 11.87 -1.45 20.48
N GLY A 94 11.45 -1.99 21.61
CA GLY A 94 10.08 -1.94 22.10
C GLY A 94 9.32 -3.26 21.93
N LYS A 95 8.30 -3.48 22.75
CA LYS A 95 7.50 -4.71 22.74
C LYS A 95 6.69 -4.91 21.47
N ASP A 96 6.45 -3.86 20.72
CA ASP A 96 5.66 -3.85 19.48
C ASP A 96 6.52 -4.09 18.23
N ASP A 97 7.86 -4.04 18.33
CA ASP A 97 8.72 -4.07 17.15
C ASP A 97 8.80 -5.47 16.51
N MET A 98 9.11 -6.51 17.26
CA MET A 98 9.12 -7.86 16.69
C MET A 98 7.73 -8.31 16.18
N PRO A 99 6.64 -8.07 16.91
CA PRO A 99 5.30 -8.26 16.35
C PRO A 99 5.05 -7.49 15.05
N ALA A 100 5.55 -6.26 14.94
CA ALA A 100 5.44 -5.47 13.71
C ALA A 100 6.18 -6.13 12.53
N HIS A 101 7.37 -6.66 12.76
CA HIS A 101 8.12 -7.41 11.73
C HIS A 101 7.39 -8.66 11.27
N ILE A 102 6.77 -9.40 12.19
CA ILE A 102 5.98 -10.60 11.87
C ILE A 102 4.78 -10.22 11.00
N LYS A 103 4.01 -9.21 11.40
CA LYS A 103 2.84 -8.74 10.66
C LYS A 103 3.23 -8.26 9.26
N SER A 104 4.33 -7.52 9.17
CA SER A 104 4.87 -7.04 7.90
C SER A 104 5.30 -8.19 6.97
N ALA A 105 5.90 -9.26 7.54
CA ALA A 105 6.31 -10.44 6.78
C ALA A 105 5.12 -11.28 6.28
N LEU A 106 3.97 -11.21 6.96
CA LEU A 106 2.75 -11.95 6.61
C LEU A 106 1.82 -11.21 5.65
N THR A 107 2.03 -9.93 5.45
CA THR A 107 1.23 -9.09 4.56
C THR A 107 2.11 -8.62 3.39
N ASN A 108 1.73 -7.58 2.67
CA ASN A 108 2.44 -7.21 1.46
C ASN A 108 3.34 -6.00 1.70
N ASN A 109 4.54 -6.01 1.13
CA ASN A 109 5.40 -4.82 1.02
C ASN A 109 5.26 -4.12 -0.34
N GLN A 110 4.63 -4.79 -1.30
CA GLN A 110 4.26 -4.23 -2.59
C GLN A 110 2.97 -4.85 -3.10
N ILE A 111 2.23 -4.07 -3.87
CA ILE A 111 1.02 -4.50 -4.58
C ILE A 111 1.08 -3.97 -6.01
N SER A 112 0.53 -4.74 -6.94
CA SER A 112 0.47 -4.35 -8.34
C SER A 112 -0.98 -4.29 -8.78
N LEU A 113 -1.36 -3.20 -9.43
CA LEU A 113 -2.71 -2.95 -9.92
C LEU A 113 -2.68 -2.52 -11.37
N SER A 114 -3.75 -2.80 -12.09
CA SER A 114 -3.91 -2.34 -13.47
C SER A 114 -4.64 -0.99 -13.52
N ILE A 115 -4.20 -0.15 -14.47
CA ILE A 115 -4.95 1.03 -14.90
C ILE A 115 -5.45 0.74 -16.31
N LYS A 116 -6.75 0.89 -16.51
CA LYS A 116 -7.40 0.71 -17.81
C LYS A 116 -8.39 1.83 -18.06
N ASP A 117 -8.31 2.43 -19.23
CA ASP A 117 -9.18 3.55 -19.64
C ASP A 117 -9.20 4.69 -18.58
N SER A 118 -8.03 5.00 -18.04
CA SER A 118 -7.78 6.03 -17.01
C SER A 118 -8.35 5.70 -15.64
N GLU A 119 -8.78 4.48 -15.41
CA GLU A 119 -9.33 4.04 -14.13
C GLU A 119 -8.42 2.99 -13.47
N LEU A 120 -8.20 3.16 -12.18
CA LEU A 120 -7.56 2.15 -11.35
C LEU A 120 -8.54 1.00 -11.13
N LEU A 121 -8.13 -0.22 -11.51
CA LEU A 121 -8.99 -1.39 -11.39
C LEU A 121 -9.05 -1.89 -9.96
N LEU A 122 -9.98 -1.35 -9.20
CA LEU A 122 -10.36 -1.79 -7.86
C LEU A 122 -11.83 -2.21 -7.86
N GLY A 123 -12.16 -3.22 -7.05
CA GLY A 123 -13.56 -3.55 -6.76
C GLY A 123 -14.25 -2.42 -6.00
N THR A 124 -15.57 -2.42 -6.03
CA THR A 124 -16.41 -1.37 -5.39
C THR A 124 -16.07 -1.16 -3.92
N TRP A 125 -15.74 -2.23 -3.21
CA TRP A 125 -15.46 -2.23 -1.78
C TRP A 125 -13.97 -2.27 -1.44
N GLN A 126 -13.09 -2.24 -2.43
CA GLN A 126 -11.65 -2.30 -2.21
C GLN A 126 -11.07 -0.90 -2.01
N GLY A 127 -10.26 -0.76 -0.97
CA GLY A 127 -9.41 0.40 -0.73
C GLY A 127 -7.94 0.00 -0.59
N LEU A 128 -7.06 0.95 -0.82
CA LEU A 128 -5.62 0.82 -0.63
C LEU A 128 -5.25 1.32 0.75
N TYR A 129 -4.54 0.50 1.52
CA TYR A 129 -4.18 0.82 2.89
C TYR A 129 -2.70 0.63 3.16
N LEU A 130 -2.11 1.59 3.89
CA LEU A 130 -0.92 1.37 4.68
C LEU A 130 -1.34 0.76 6.02
N PHE A 131 -0.83 -0.42 6.32
CA PHE A 131 -1.07 -1.11 7.59
C PHE A 131 0.09 -0.81 8.53
N GLU A 132 -0.11 0.13 9.47
CA GLU A 132 0.88 0.49 10.47
C GLU A 132 0.87 -0.50 11.62
N HIS A 133 2.03 -1.06 11.95
CA HIS A 133 2.16 -2.07 13.00
C HIS A 133 2.83 -1.55 14.27
N ARG A 134 3.38 -0.33 14.26
CA ARG A 134 3.99 0.30 15.43
C ARG A 134 2.98 1.12 16.23
N LEU A 135 3.21 1.23 17.53
CA LEU A 135 2.37 2.03 18.43
C LEU A 135 2.71 3.52 18.39
N ALA A 136 4.01 3.84 18.30
CA ALA A 136 4.48 5.23 18.24
C ALA A 136 4.26 5.83 16.85
N PRO A 137 4.14 7.17 16.76
CA PRO A 137 4.06 7.87 15.48
C PRO A 137 5.24 7.55 14.57
N GLN A 138 4.97 7.36 13.29
CA GLN A 138 5.96 7.08 12.25
C GLN A 138 5.74 7.96 11.02
N ASN A 139 6.81 8.20 10.28
CA ASN A 139 6.74 8.80 8.95
C ASN A 139 6.95 7.69 7.92
N ARG A 140 5.91 7.37 7.16
CA ARG A 140 5.94 6.33 6.14
C ARG A 140 5.93 6.93 4.73
N ILE A 141 6.58 6.26 3.80
CA ILE A 141 6.59 6.65 2.39
C ILE A 141 6.04 5.50 1.57
N VAL A 142 5.00 5.79 0.80
CA VAL A 142 4.41 4.86 -0.17
C VAL A 142 4.83 5.29 -1.56
N ILE A 143 5.55 4.42 -2.23
CA ILE A 143 6.12 4.68 -3.56
C ILE A 143 5.16 4.15 -4.61
N HIS A 144 4.69 5.03 -5.48
CA HIS A 144 3.90 4.69 -6.66
C HIS A 144 4.81 4.68 -7.88
N HIS A 145 4.77 3.63 -8.67
CA HIS A 145 5.53 3.49 -9.91
C HIS A 145 4.59 3.05 -11.03
N PHE A 146 4.36 3.94 -11.97
CA PHE A 146 3.53 3.67 -13.14
C PHE A 146 4.38 3.37 -14.37
N ILE A 147 3.99 2.34 -15.11
CA ILE A 147 4.50 2.02 -16.44
C ILE A 147 3.31 1.80 -17.37
N GLY A 148 3.27 2.55 -18.47
CA GLY A 148 2.20 2.42 -19.46
C GLY A 148 2.12 3.58 -20.44
N GLY A 149 0.93 3.91 -20.84
CA GLY A 149 0.72 5.00 -21.77
C GLY A 149 -0.60 5.75 -21.58
#